data_317f3997e9999871e03d035509689533
#
_entry.id   317f3997e9999871e03d035509689533
#
_cell.length_a   1.000
_cell.length_b   1.000
_cell.length_c   1.000
_cell.angle_alpha   90.00
_cell.angle_beta   90.00
_cell.angle_gamma   90.00
#
_symmetry.space_group_name_H-M   'P 1'
#
loop_
_entity.id
_entity.type
_entity.pdbx_description
1 polymer ?
#
loop_
_entity_poly.entity_id
_entity_poly.type
_entity_poly.pdbx_seq_one_letter_code
_entity_poly.pdbx_strand_id
1 'polypeptide(L)'
;MPAEPPDGRKVKSRLTDTVEAADRHERAKDYLSPAEVARLLDATKAGRHGVRDHLLLLMTYRHGLRVSEAVSLRRDELDLDRARLWVRRLKGGLSVEQPISGDELRAIRRYLASRTDALPWLFASERGQPMTRQAVNYLVAAAAERAGLLGVHPHTLRHSCGFALADKGHDLRLIQDYLGHRDPRHTVHYTRTNGRRFEGLWGR
;
A
#
# COMPACT_ATOMS: atom_id res chain seq x y z
N MET A 1 -24.77 -14.70 69.60
CA MET A 1 -24.56 -13.92 68.34
C MET A 1 -23.57 -14.66 67.47
N PRO A 2 -23.97 -15.22 66.32
CA PRO A 2 -23.04 -15.90 65.45
C PRO A 2 -22.43 -14.86 64.48
N ALA A 3 -21.15 -15.06 64.16
CA ALA A 3 -20.33 -14.22 63.33
C ALA A 3 -20.71 -14.39 61.83
N GLU A 4 -20.73 -13.26 61.08
CA GLU A 4 -20.90 -13.17 59.61
C GLU A 4 -19.73 -13.81 58.87
N PRO A 5 -19.98 -14.48 57.74
CA PRO A 5 -18.89 -15.00 56.90
C PRO A 5 -18.28 -13.90 56.02
N PRO A 6 -17.00 -14.00 55.63
CA PRO A 6 -16.30 -12.99 54.85
C PRO A 6 -16.71 -12.94 53.37
N ASP A 7 -16.75 -11.72 52.89
CA ASP A 7 -17.06 -11.23 51.56
C ASP A 7 -16.38 -12.03 50.43
N GLY A 8 -17.24 -12.57 49.55
CA GLY A 8 -16.82 -13.31 48.38
C GLY A 8 -16.28 -12.40 47.27
N ARG A 9 -15.00 -12.07 47.26
CA ARG A 9 -14.32 -11.45 46.14
C ARG A 9 -14.37 -12.39 44.92
N LYS A 10 -15.21 -12.03 43.95
CA LYS A 10 -15.20 -12.65 42.61
C LYS A 10 -13.84 -12.45 41.97
N VAL A 11 -13.04 -13.48 41.91
CA VAL A 11 -11.83 -13.57 41.09
C VAL A 11 -12.30 -13.55 39.62
N LYS A 12 -12.26 -12.39 38.97
CA LYS A 12 -12.42 -12.33 37.52
C LYS A 12 -11.27 -13.10 36.90
N SER A 13 -11.59 -14.13 36.15
CA SER A 13 -10.63 -15.01 35.54
C SER A 13 -9.79 -14.24 34.48
N ARG A 14 -8.48 -14.23 34.66
CA ARG A 14 -7.50 -13.65 33.70
C ARG A 14 -7.53 -14.34 32.32
N LEU A 15 -8.27 -15.42 32.16
CA LEU A 15 -8.41 -16.16 30.91
C LEU A 15 -9.29 -15.44 29.88
N THR A 16 -10.29 -14.66 30.30
CA THR A 16 -11.15 -13.90 29.36
C THR A 16 -10.41 -12.73 28.71
N ASP A 17 -9.50 -12.08 29.45
CA ASP A 17 -8.72 -10.95 28.90
C ASP A 17 -7.66 -11.38 27.86
N THR A 18 -7.17 -12.64 27.94
CA THR A 18 -6.21 -13.19 26.96
C THR A 18 -6.87 -13.64 25.66
N VAL A 19 -8.11 -14.13 25.69
CA VAL A 19 -8.87 -14.53 24.49
C VAL A 19 -9.32 -13.29 23.71
N GLU A 20 -9.84 -12.26 24.38
CA GLU A 20 -10.18 -10.98 23.73
C GLU A 20 -8.95 -10.26 23.14
N ALA A 21 -7.76 -10.41 23.72
CA ALA A 21 -6.53 -9.84 23.18
C ALA A 21 -6.02 -10.59 21.94
N ALA A 22 -6.26 -11.91 21.83
CA ALA A 22 -5.93 -12.71 20.67
C ALA A 22 -6.83 -12.36 19.46
N ASP A 23 -8.13 -12.18 19.66
CA ASP A 23 -9.09 -11.83 18.61
C ASP A 23 -8.93 -10.40 18.07
N ARG A 24 -8.36 -9.47 18.84
CA ARG A 24 -8.05 -8.12 18.37
C ARG A 24 -6.95 -8.07 17.29
N HIS A 25 -6.25 -9.18 17.04
CA HIS A 25 -5.27 -9.29 15.97
C HIS A 25 -5.84 -9.77 14.62
N GLU A 26 -7.07 -10.26 14.57
CA GLU A 26 -7.84 -10.40 13.33
C GLU A 26 -8.38 -9.03 12.86
N ARG A 27 -7.46 -8.14 12.52
CA ARG A 27 -7.86 -6.93 11.79
C ARG A 27 -8.46 -7.38 10.47
N ALA A 28 -9.65 -6.84 10.15
CA ALA A 28 -10.21 -6.95 8.82
C ALA A 28 -9.09 -6.71 7.79
N LYS A 29 -9.01 -7.56 6.77
CA LYS A 29 -8.01 -7.51 5.70
C LYS A 29 -7.90 -6.07 5.17
N ASP A 30 -6.78 -5.40 5.44
CA ASP A 30 -6.50 -4.01 5.06
C ASP A 30 -5.63 -3.90 3.78
N TYR A 31 -5.55 -4.99 3.00
CA TYR A 31 -4.81 -5.08 1.76
C TYR A 31 -5.62 -5.82 0.67
N LEU A 32 -5.24 -5.63 -0.58
CA LEU A 32 -5.80 -6.31 -1.73
C LEU A 32 -4.88 -7.44 -2.19
N SER A 33 -5.48 -8.57 -2.55
CA SER A 33 -4.78 -9.64 -3.28
C SER A 33 -4.36 -9.17 -4.67
N PRO A 34 -3.40 -9.85 -5.35
CA PRO A 34 -3.01 -9.49 -6.71
C PRO A 34 -4.19 -9.41 -7.70
N ALA A 35 -5.18 -10.31 -7.57
CA ALA A 35 -6.38 -10.30 -8.41
C ALA A 35 -7.28 -9.09 -8.13
N GLU A 36 -7.43 -8.69 -6.87
CA GLU A 36 -8.19 -7.50 -6.49
C GLU A 36 -7.48 -6.22 -6.95
N VAL A 37 -6.14 -6.17 -6.85
CA VAL A 37 -5.35 -5.06 -7.40
C VAL A 37 -5.55 -4.95 -8.91
N ALA A 38 -5.50 -6.07 -9.64
CA ALA A 38 -5.73 -6.06 -11.09
C ALA A 38 -7.12 -5.52 -11.44
N ARG A 39 -8.18 -5.96 -10.75
CA ARG A 39 -9.54 -5.43 -10.93
C ARG A 39 -9.63 -3.93 -10.66
N LEU A 40 -9.00 -3.47 -9.57
CA LEU A 40 -8.97 -2.05 -9.22
C LEU A 40 -8.29 -1.21 -10.32
N LEU A 41 -7.13 -1.68 -10.80
CA LEU A 41 -6.38 -1.01 -11.88
C LEU A 41 -7.16 -0.98 -13.18
N ASP A 42 -7.83 -2.07 -13.56
CA ASP A 42 -8.67 -2.12 -14.77
C ASP A 42 -9.86 -1.16 -14.66
N ALA A 43 -10.48 -1.05 -13.50
CA ALA A 43 -11.60 -0.14 -13.26
C ALA A 43 -11.23 1.34 -13.41
N THR A 44 -9.94 1.72 -13.29
CA THR A 44 -9.49 3.11 -13.53
C THR A 44 -9.54 3.50 -15.00
N LYS A 45 -9.39 2.52 -15.92
CA LYS A 45 -9.31 2.78 -17.38
C LYS A 45 -10.62 3.35 -17.95
N ALA A 46 -11.75 3.08 -17.31
CA ALA A 46 -13.06 3.57 -17.72
C ALA A 46 -13.29 5.06 -17.41
N GLY A 47 -12.42 5.71 -16.62
CA GLY A 47 -12.54 7.12 -16.27
C GLY A 47 -12.07 8.05 -17.39
N ARG A 48 -12.51 9.35 -17.33
CA ARG A 48 -12.10 10.40 -18.27
C ARG A 48 -10.57 10.51 -18.43
N HIS A 49 -9.83 10.30 -17.34
CA HIS A 49 -8.37 10.35 -17.30
C HIS A 49 -7.76 8.95 -17.09
N GLY A 50 -8.38 7.92 -17.68
CA GLY A 50 -8.04 6.52 -17.43
C GLY A 50 -6.56 6.18 -17.55
N VAL A 51 -5.83 6.75 -18.52
CA VAL A 51 -4.39 6.52 -18.69
C VAL A 51 -3.59 7.06 -17.50
N ARG A 52 -3.88 8.29 -17.05
CA ARG A 52 -3.24 8.91 -15.88
C ARG A 52 -3.58 8.14 -14.61
N ASP A 53 -4.86 7.88 -14.42
CA ASP A 53 -5.41 7.32 -13.19
C ASP A 53 -4.94 5.88 -12.99
N HIS A 54 -4.90 5.10 -14.08
CA HIS A 54 -4.32 3.76 -14.09
C HIS A 54 -2.84 3.78 -13.68
N LEU A 55 -2.05 4.64 -14.31
CA LEU A 55 -0.62 4.76 -14.00
C LEU A 55 -0.39 5.20 -12.55
N LEU A 56 -1.15 6.18 -12.06
CA LEU A 56 -1.04 6.67 -10.68
C LEU A 56 -1.26 5.54 -9.67
N LEU A 57 -2.31 4.73 -9.83
CA LEU A 57 -2.59 3.63 -8.93
C LEU A 57 -1.58 2.50 -9.09
N LEU A 58 -1.16 2.19 -10.31
CA LEU A 58 -0.14 1.18 -10.59
C LEU A 58 1.17 1.52 -9.86
N MET A 59 1.67 2.75 -10.00
CA MET A 59 2.88 3.21 -9.33
C MET A 59 2.71 3.29 -7.81
N THR A 60 1.53 3.72 -7.34
CA THR A 60 1.21 3.73 -5.90
C THR A 60 1.32 2.33 -5.30
N TYR A 61 0.79 1.32 -5.99
CA TYR A 61 0.89 -0.07 -5.58
C TYR A 61 2.32 -0.60 -5.68
N ARG A 62 2.96 -0.50 -6.84
CA ARG A 62 4.26 -1.13 -7.10
C ARG A 62 5.39 -0.56 -6.27
N HIS A 63 5.44 0.75 -6.11
CA HIS A 63 6.46 1.44 -5.35
C HIS A 63 6.09 1.70 -3.88
N GLY A 64 4.90 1.22 -3.48
CA GLY A 64 4.39 1.40 -2.12
C GLY A 64 4.35 2.88 -1.72
N LEU A 65 3.91 3.78 -2.63
CA LEU A 65 3.89 5.21 -2.38
C LEU A 65 2.80 5.58 -1.37
N ARG A 66 3.13 6.53 -0.49
CA ARG A 66 2.07 7.25 0.23
C ARG A 66 1.37 8.20 -0.74
N VAL A 67 0.10 8.51 -0.49
CA VAL A 67 -0.66 9.43 -1.37
C VAL A 67 0.06 10.77 -1.57
N SER A 68 0.68 11.31 -0.53
CA SER A 68 1.46 12.54 -0.61
C SER A 68 2.73 12.40 -1.45
N GLU A 69 3.36 11.23 -1.44
CA GLU A 69 4.53 10.92 -2.29
C GLU A 69 4.10 10.80 -3.76
N ALA A 70 3.00 10.07 -4.01
CA ALA A 70 2.47 9.89 -5.36
C ALA A 70 2.08 11.22 -6.04
N VAL A 71 1.39 12.11 -5.33
CA VAL A 71 0.97 13.42 -5.91
C VAL A 71 2.13 14.41 -6.07
N SER A 72 3.21 14.26 -5.30
CA SER A 72 4.41 15.10 -5.40
C SER A 72 5.48 14.56 -6.33
N LEU A 73 5.25 13.40 -6.94
CA LEU A 73 6.22 12.75 -7.84
C LEU A 73 6.49 13.63 -9.06
N ARG A 74 7.77 13.78 -9.39
CA ARG A 74 8.24 14.65 -10.49
C ARG A 74 8.72 13.83 -11.67
N ARG A 75 8.73 14.45 -12.85
CA ARG A 75 9.22 13.84 -14.09
C ARG A 75 10.73 13.61 -14.06
N ASP A 76 11.49 14.49 -13.37
CA ASP A 76 12.94 14.40 -13.21
C ASP A 76 13.39 13.33 -12.19
N GLU A 77 12.45 12.73 -11.45
CA GLU A 77 12.69 11.57 -10.58
C GLU A 77 12.64 10.23 -11.36
N LEU A 78 12.32 10.27 -12.67
CA LEU A 78 12.27 9.11 -13.56
C LEU A 78 13.50 9.07 -14.49
N ASP A 79 14.27 8.01 -14.41
CA ASP A 79 15.26 7.63 -15.42
C ASP A 79 14.65 6.54 -16.32
N LEU A 80 14.12 6.96 -17.47
CA LEU A 80 13.41 6.05 -18.38
C LEU A 80 14.37 5.18 -19.21
N ASP A 81 15.63 5.56 -19.34
CA ASP A 81 16.64 4.80 -20.07
C ASP A 81 17.17 3.66 -19.22
N ARG A 82 17.43 3.93 -17.94
CA ARG A 82 17.86 2.92 -16.98
C ARG A 82 16.69 2.18 -16.31
N ALA A 83 15.45 2.58 -16.60
CA ALA A 83 14.23 2.08 -15.97
C ALA A 83 14.31 2.18 -14.43
N ARG A 84 14.57 3.37 -13.92
CA ARG A 84 14.69 3.66 -12.48
C ARG A 84 13.76 4.80 -12.08
N LEU A 85 13.28 4.71 -10.83
CA LEU A 85 12.51 5.73 -10.15
C LEU A 85 13.19 6.10 -8.84
N TRP A 86 13.48 7.38 -8.65
CA TRP A 86 13.88 7.90 -7.35
C TRP A 86 12.64 8.16 -6.49
N VAL A 87 12.40 7.31 -5.51
CA VAL A 87 11.27 7.47 -4.59
C VAL A 87 11.69 8.34 -3.42
N ARG A 88 11.29 9.61 -3.46
CA ARG A 88 11.52 10.55 -2.36
C ARG A 88 10.50 10.31 -1.25
N ARG A 89 10.94 9.71 -0.16
CA ARG A 89 10.10 9.44 1.00
C ARG A 89 9.90 10.70 1.84
N LEU A 90 8.64 10.98 2.15
CA LEU A 90 8.26 12.10 3.01
C LEU A 90 8.19 11.66 4.49
N LYS A 91 8.03 12.62 5.40
CA LYS A 91 7.91 12.38 6.85
C LYS A 91 9.07 11.57 7.45
N GLY A 92 10.28 11.87 7.01
CA GLY A 92 11.48 11.24 7.56
C GLY A 92 11.70 9.78 7.14
N GLY A 93 10.99 9.27 6.12
CA GLY A 93 11.29 7.98 5.52
C GLY A 93 12.63 7.99 4.77
N LEU A 94 13.16 6.79 4.50
CA LEU A 94 14.40 6.62 3.74
C LEU A 94 14.08 6.62 2.24
N SER A 95 14.58 7.61 1.50
CA SER A 95 14.44 7.67 0.04
C SER A 95 15.30 6.60 -0.62
N VAL A 96 14.82 6.04 -1.71
CA VAL A 96 15.47 4.90 -2.37
C VAL A 96 15.20 4.91 -3.88
N GLU A 97 16.19 4.50 -4.66
CA GLU A 97 16.01 4.20 -6.07
C GLU A 97 15.36 2.83 -6.23
N GLN A 98 14.32 2.76 -7.06
CA GLN A 98 13.57 1.52 -7.29
C GLN A 98 13.52 1.19 -8.79
N PRO A 99 13.55 -0.10 -9.18
CA PRO A 99 13.42 -0.49 -10.56
C PRO A 99 11.99 -0.29 -11.08
N ILE A 100 11.87 0.14 -12.33
CA ILE A 100 10.61 0.21 -13.07
C ILE A 100 10.51 -1.05 -13.94
N SER A 101 9.40 -1.79 -13.85
CA SER A 101 9.18 -2.98 -14.67
C SER A 101 8.78 -2.61 -16.10
N GLY A 102 8.98 -3.52 -17.07
CA GLY A 102 8.80 -3.22 -18.48
C GLY A 102 7.37 -2.82 -18.87
N ASP A 103 6.35 -3.38 -18.25
CA ASP A 103 4.95 -2.99 -18.49
C ASP A 103 4.61 -1.62 -17.89
N GLU A 104 5.16 -1.31 -16.74
CA GLU A 104 5.06 0.00 -16.11
C GLU A 104 5.81 1.08 -16.90
N LEU A 105 7.01 0.78 -17.38
CA LEU A 105 7.78 1.68 -18.24
C LEU A 105 6.99 2.03 -19.52
N ARG A 106 6.33 1.04 -20.14
CA ARG A 106 5.44 1.28 -21.27
C ARG A 106 4.25 2.16 -20.90
N ALA A 107 3.66 1.97 -19.73
CA ALA A 107 2.55 2.79 -19.24
C ALA A 107 3.00 4.24 -18.98
N ILE A 108 4.17 4.44 -18.37
CA ILE A 108 4.77 5.77 -18.15
C ILE A 108 5.01 6.47 -19.48
N ARG A 109 5.68 5.82 -20.44
CA ARG A 109 5.95 6.39 -21.76
C ARG A 109 4.66 6.76 -22.49
N ARG A 110 3.64 5.92 -22.46
CA ARG A 110 2.31 6.19 -23.05
C ARG A 110 1.67 7.42 -22.43
N TYR A 111 1.69 7.52 -21.10
CA TYR A 111 1.13 8.66 -20.40
C TYR A 111 1.88 9.94 -20.72
N LEU A 112 3.21 9.94 -20.68
CA LEU A 112 4.03 11.11 -21.00
C LEU A 112 3.83 11.56 -22.44
N ALA A 113 3.70 10.63 -23.40
CA ALA A 113 3.42 10.94 -24.81
C ALA A 113 2.03 11.58 -25.01
N SER A 114 1.07 11.31 -24.13
CA SER A 114 -0.27 11.92 -24.18
C SER A 114 -0.32 13.33 -23.56
N ARG A 115 0.76 13.78 -22.92
CA ARG A 115 0.83 15.11 -22.30
C ARG A 115 1.39 16.15 -23.26
N THR A 116 0.73 17.31 -23.31
CA THR A 116 1.13 18.45 -24.13
C THR A 116 1.76 19.59 -23.30
N ASP A 117 1.83 19.42 -21.99
CA ASP A 117 2.38 20.42 -21.04
C ASP A 117 3.82 20.12 -20.64
N ALA A 118 4.53 21.14 -20.15
CA ALA A 118 5.89 21.04 -19.61
C ALA A 118 5.94 21.05 -18.07
N LEU A 119 4.83 20.76 -17.39
CA LEU A 119 4.77 20.80 -15.92
C LEU A 119 5.72 19.76 -15.31
N PRO A 120 6.39 20.11 -14.20
CA PRO A 120 7.38 19.22 -13.58
C PRO A 120 6.75 18.00 -12.90
N TRP A 121 5.48 18.06 -12.54
CA TRP A 121 4.77 17.00 -11.84
C TRP A 121 4.46 15.83 -12.78
N LEU A 122 4.69 14.59 -12.32
CA LEU A 122 4.29 13.43 -13.10
C LEU A 122 2.77 13.38 -13.24
N PHE A 123 2.04 13.60 -12.13
CA PHE A 123 0.57 13.58 -12.13
C PHE A 123 0.01 15.00 -11.90
N ALA A 124 -0.41 15.63 -12.98
CA ALA A 124 -1.00 16.95 -12.95
C ALA A 124 -2.53 16.88 -12.99
N SER A 125 -3.17 17.86 -12.35
CA SER A 125 -4.59 18.15 -12.47
C SER A 125 -4.86 18.96 -13.75
N GLU A 126 -6.13 19.06 -14.15
CA GLU A 126 -6.56 19.89 -15.29
C GLU A 126 -6.20 21.40 -15.12
N ARG A 127 -5.98 21.84 -13.89
CA ARG A 127 -5.58 23.22 -13.57
C ARG A 127 -4.08 23.47 -13.65
N GLY A 128 -3.30 22.50 -14.14
CA GLY A 128 -1.83 22.63 -14.23
C GLY A 128 -1.11 22.60 -12.89
N GLN A 129 -1.76 22.11 -11.84
CA GLN A 129 -1.18 21.92 -10.52
C GLN A 129 -0.98 20.41 -10.24
N PRO A 130 -0.14 20.02 -9.27
CA PRO A 130 -0.10 18.62 -8.85
C PRO A 130 -1.49 18.17 -8.39
N MET A 131 -1.81 16.90 -8.55
CA MET A 131 -3.04 16.34 -8.01
C MET A 131 -3.09 16.51 -6.49
N THR A 132 -4.28 16.76 -5.94
CA THR A 132 -4.45 16.82 -4.49
C THR A 132 -4.63 15.41 -3.92
N ARG A 133 -4.27 15.23 -2.64
CA ARG A 133 -4.53 13.97 -1.92
C ARG A 133 -6.02 13.60 -1.93
N GLN A 134 -6.88 14.60 -1.83
CA GLN A 134 -8.33 14.40 -1.86
C GLN A 134 -8.81 13.91 -3.22
N ALA A 135 -8.28 14.45 -4.34
CA ALA A 135 -8.58 13.98 -5.68
C ALA A 135 -8.19 12.51 -5.86
N VAL A 136 -7.04 12.09 -5.32
CA VAL A 136 -6.61 10.69 -5.37
C VAL A 136 -7.52 9.81 -4.49
N ASN A 137 -7.95 10.27 -3.32
CA ASN A 137 -8.91 9.53 -2.49
C ASN A 137 -10.23 9.28 -3.25
N TYR A 138 -10.79 10.30 -3.89
CA TYR A 138 -12.00 10.15 -4.72
C TYR A 138 -11.80 9.20 -5.90
N LEU A 139 -10.64 9.29 -6.56
CA LEU A 139 -10.29 8.41 -7.68
C LEU A 139 -10.25 6.94 -7.23
N VAL A 140 -9.57 6.66 -6.10
CA VAL A 140 -9.47 5.31 -5.54
C VAL A 140 -10.85 4.80 -5.14
N ALA A 141 -11.66 5.61 -4.45
CA ALA A 141 -13.02 5.22 -4.04
C ALA A 141 -13.91 4.89 -5.24
N ALA A 142 -13.91 5.74 -6.29
CA ALA A 142 -14.69 5.51 -7.50
C ALA A 142 -14.20 4.28 -8.30
N ALA A 143 -12.89 4.01 -8.32
CA ALA A 143 -12.34 2.82 -8.96
C ALA A 143 -12.71 1.56 -8.15
N ALA A 144 -12.66 1.62 -6.82
CA ALA A 144 -13.04 0.53 -5.93
C ALA A 144 -14.52 0.17 -6.07
N GLU A 145 -15.40 1.16 -6.12
CA GLU A 145 -16.83 0.97 -6.36
C GLU A 145 -17.09 0.24 -7.68
N ARG A 146 -16.47 0.70 -8.79
CA ARG A 146 -16.57 0.03 -10.10
C ARG A 146 -16.01 -1.40 -10.11
N ALA A 147 -14.99 -1.65 -9.29
CA ALA A 147 -14.37 -2.98 -9.14
C ALA A 147 -15.14 -3.91 -8.17
N GLY A 148 -16.20 -3.42 -7.49
CA GLY A 148 -16.90 -4.16 -6.45
C GLY A 148 -16.02 -4.45 -5.21
N LEU A 149 -15.15 -3.50 -4.84
CA LEU A 149 -14.24 -3.61 -3.70
C LEU A 149 -14.66 -2.63 -2.61
N LEU A 150 -14.70 -3.09 -1.36
CA LEU A 150 -15.11 -2.29 -0.21
C LEU A 150 -13.89 -1.82 0.62
N GLY A 151 -14.00 -0.65 1.23
CA GLY A 151 -13.02 -0.14 2.18
C GLY A 151 -11.64 0.21 1.59
N VAL A 152 -11.54 0.35 0.27
CA VAL A 152 -10.26 0.63 -0.41
C VAL A 152 -9.94 2.12 -0.35
N HIS A 153 -8.74 2.43 0.07
CA HIS A 153 -8.18 3.78 0.10
C HIS A 153 -6.70 3.75 -0.34
N PRO A 154 -6.04 4.88 -0.61
CA PRO A 154 -4.66 4.86 -1.14
C PRO A 154 -3.66 4.09 -0.28
N HIS A 155 -3.84 4.09 1.04
CA HIS A 155 -2.95 3.36 1.94
C HIS A 155 -3.09 1.84 1.81
N THR A 156 -4.29 1.35 1.44
CA THR A 156 -4.54 -0.06 1.11
C THR A 156 -3.61 -0.55 0.00
N LEU A 157 -3.36 0.26 -1.04
CA LEU A 157 -2.43 -0.08 -2.12
C LEU A 157 -0.98 -0.23 -1.61
N ARG A 158 -0.56 0.64 -0.70
CA ARG A 158 0.76 0.53 -0.08
C ARG A 158 0.87 -0.72 0.80
N HIS A 159 -0.16 -1.06 1.57
CA HIS A 159 -0.22 -2.31 2.32
C HIS A 159 -0.17 -3.52 1.38
N SER A 160 -0.93 -3.48 0.29
CA SER A 160 -0.90 -4.53 -0.75
C SER A 160 0.48 -4.72 -1.36
N CYS A 161 1.26 -3.65 -1.55
CA CYS A 161 2.67 -3.74 -1.96
C CYS A 161 3.50 -4.52 -0.95
N GLY A 162 3.40 -4.18 0.34
CA GLY A 162 4.14 -4.85 1.41
C GLY A 162 3.80 -6.34 1.50
N PHE A 163 2.52 -6.69 1.44
CA PHE A 163 2.06 -8.08 1.43
C PHE A 163 2.51 -8.83 0.17
N ALA A 164 2.44 -8.21 -1.02
CA ALA A 164 2.89 -8.84 -2.25
C ALA A 164 4.40 -9.12 -2.26
N LEU A 165 5.21 -8.26 -1.64
CA LEU A 165 6.65 -8.52 -1.47
C LEU A 165 6.89 -9.66 -0.48
N ALA A 166 6.16 -9.70 0.63
CA ALA A 166 6.25 -10.79 1.60
C ALA A 166 5.81 -12.13 1.01
N ASP A 167 4.74 -12.16 0.21
CA ASP A 167 4.25 -13.35 -0.50
C ASP A 167 5.24 -13.90 -1.52
N LYS A 168 6.08 -13.03 -2.09
CA LYS A 168 7.18 -13.43 -2.98
C LYS A 168 8.41 -13.94 -2.24
N GLY A 169 8.37 -14.01 -0.91
CA GLY A 169 9.45 -14.52 -0.08
C GLY A 169 10.57 -13.52 0.20
N HIS A 170 10.37 -12.23 -0.09
CA HIS A 170 11.36 -11.22 0.27
C HIS A 170 11.45 -11.05 1.79
N ASP A 171 12.67 -10.86 2.28
CA ASP A 171 12.93 -10.70 3.71
C ASP A 171 12.43 -9.35 4.25
N LEU A 172 12.31 -9.28 5.59
CA LEU A 172 11.78 -8.10 6.28
C LEU A 172 12.60 -6.84 6.01
N ARG A 173 13.93 -6.96 5.91
CA ARG A 173 14.83 -5.82 5.70
C ARG A 173 14.65 -5.23 4.32
N LEU A 174 14.56 -6.08 3.28
CA LEU A 174 14.28 -5.63 1.91
C LEU A 174 12.94 -4.88 1.85
N ILE A 175 11.88 -5.44 2.46
CA ILE A 175 10.55 -4.80 2.48
C ILE A 175 10.60 -3.47 3.23
N GLN A 176 11.32 -3.41 4.35
CA GLN A 176 11.51 -2.19 5.13
C GLN A 176 12.18 -1.08 4.31
N ASP A 177 13.29 -1.40 3.66
CA ASP A 177 14.07 -0.46 2.85
C ASP A 177 13.26 -0.03 1.62
N TYR A 178 12.59 -0.97 0.94
CA TYR A 178 11.74 -0.68 -0.22
C TYR A 178 10.61 0.29 0.11
N LEU A 179 9.93 0.07 1.22
CA LEU A 179 8.85 0.96 1.69
C LEU A 179 9.38 2.23 2.37
N GLY A 180 10.67 2.30 2.69
CA GLY A 180 11.28 3.44 3.38
C GLY A 180 10.79 3.58 4.82
N HIS A 181 10.58 2.48 5.54
CA HIS A 181 10.21 2.49 6.94
C HIS A 181 11.45 2.64 7.83
N ARG A 182 11.52 3.70 8.65
CA ARG A 182 12.57 3.84 9.67
C ARG A 182 12.41 2.82 10.79
N ASP A 183 11.17 2.63 11.25
CA ASP A 183 10.85 1.69 12.31
C ASP A 183 10.45 0.33 11.70
N PRO A 184 11.22 -0.74 11.98
CA PRO A 184 10.91 -2.08 11.47
C PRO A 184 9.53 -2.59 11.93
N ARG A 185 8.98 -2.09 13.04
CA ARG A 185 7.65 -2.47 13.52
C ARG A 185 6.55 -2.19 12.50
N HIS A 186 6.72 -1.18 11.65
CA HIS A 186 5.79 -0.89 10.55
C HIS A 186 5.84 -1.90 9.41
N THR A 187 6.85 -2.79 9.39
CA THR A 187 7.04 -3.79 8.34
C THR A 187 6.72 -5.20 8.84
N VAL A 188 6.90 -5.45 10.13
CA VAL A 188 6.75 -6.79 10.75
C VAL A 188 5.39 -7.43 10.43
N HIS A 189 4.30 -6.66 10.39
CA HIS A 189 2.97 -7.20 10.13
C HIS A 189 2.82 -7.84 8.75
N TYR A 190 3.57 -7.40 7.72
CA TYR A 190 3.52 -8.01 6.38
C TYR A 190 4.09 -9.43 6.36
N THR A 191 5.11 -9.68 7.16
CA THR A 191 5.75 -11.01 7.21
C THR A 191 5.12 -11.90 8.27
N ARG A 192 4.59 -11.34 9.36
CA ARG A 192 4.04 -12.09 10.50
C ARG A 192 2.80 -12.91 10.13
N THR A 193 1.95 -12.38 9.26
CA THR A 193 0.69 -13.00 8.84
C THR A 193 0.83 -13.87 7.59
N ASN A 194 2.01 -13.91 6.97
CA ASN A 194 2.25 -14.71 5.77
C ASN A 194 2.67 -16.14 6.15
N GLY A 195 1.72 -17.08 6.15
CA GLY A 195 1.96 -18.51 6.43
C GLY A 195 2.87 -19.19 5.41
N ARG A 196 2.93 -18.71 4.15
CA ARG A 196 3.77 -19.29 3.09
C ARG A 196 5.24 -19.29 3.43
N ARG A 197 5.72 -18.36 4.27
CA ARG A 197 7.11 -18.33 4.75
C ARG A 197 7.54 -19.57 5.53
N PHE A 198 6.59 -20.38 5.98
CA PHE A 198 6.84 -21.62 6.70
C PHE A 198 6.77 -22.86 5.80
N GLU A 199 6.36 -22.70 4.54
CA GLU A 199 6.35 -23.79 3.57
C GLU A 199 7.78 -24.26 3.31
N GLY A 200 8.00 -25.57 3.38
CA GLY A 200 9.31 -26.17 3.16
C GLY A 200 10.31 -26.13 4.32
N LEU A 201 9.97 -25.54 5.48
CA LEU A 201 10.88 -25.53 6.66
C LEU A 201 11.30 -26.92 7.12
N TRP A 202 10.46 -27.93 6.94
CA TRP A 202 10.69 -29.28 7.44
C TRP A 202 10.96 -30.30 6.32
N GLY A 203 11.18 -29.82 5.09
CA GLY A 203 11.33 -30.69 3.92
C GLY A 203 10.01 -31.38 3.52
N ARG A 204 10.02 -32.05 2.36
CA ARG A 204 8.98 -33.00 1.99
C ARG A 204 9.33 -34.37 2.52
#